data_fbc2ce3dfac4ba16d17ca102cbbcc804
#
_entry.id   fbc2ce3dfac4ba16d17ca102cbbcc804
#
_cell.length_a   1.000
_cell.length_b   1.000
_cell.length_c   1.000
_cell.angle_alpha   90.00
_cell.angle_beta   90.00
_cell.angle_gamma   90.00
#
_symmetry.space_group_name_H-M   'P 1'
#
loop_
_entity.id
_entity.type
_entity.pdbx_description
1 polymer ?
#
loop_
_entity_poly.entity_id
_entity_poly.type
_entity_poly.pdbx_seq_one_letter_code
_entity_poly.pdbx_strand_id
1 'polypeptide(L)'
;MTQGFAALAAGEFESARALFKKAEASPFDNGDAEEGLRQIASRETNQIVDRLRQDSEIALENGAWQTAIDLLRELAALTPRSVAVKAQLNMAEERLALESEGQGYLDDPLSLQSDEQLQRARTWVVNVSRLSPPKGQMSTQLIALGRLLSLARSRYDVTLTSDGMTTVKLLRAGDNGALGSLERTRLQLIPGRYTVTGRRAGFIDVRTDFEVPPDGGSILIDIRCEERIP
;
A
#
# COMPACT_ATOMS: atom_id res chain seq x y z
N MET A 1 -3.39 1.59 -56.18
CA MET A 1 -4.23 2.33 -55.25
C MET A 1 -5.47 1.57 -54.81
N THR A 2 -6.37 1.17 -55.71
CA THR A 2 -7.64 0.46 -55.39
C THR A 2 -7.44 -0.78 -54.50
N GLN A 3 -6.41 -1.60 -54.77
CA GLN A 3 -6.10 -2.79 -53.97
C GLN A 3 -5.60 -2.42 -52.53
N GLY A 4 -4.83 -1.36 -52.38
CA GLY A 4 -4.39 -0.90 -51.05
C GLY A 4 -5.55 -0.45 -50.14
N PHE A 5 -6.50 0.32 -50.69
CA PHE A 5 -7.70 0.72 -49.97
C PHE A 5 -8.66 -0.45 -49.73
N ALA A 6 -8.76 -1.44 -50.63
CA ALA A 6 -9.52 -2.65 -50.39
C ALA A 6 -8.95 -3.49 -49.23
N ALA A 7 -7.63 -3.69 -49.16
CA ALA A 7 -6.96 -4.36 -48.06
C ALA A 7 -7.13 -3.58 -46.75
N LEU A 8 -7.06 -2.25 -46.79
CA LEU A 8 -7.31 -1.40 -45.63
C LEU A 8 -8.75 -1.51 -45.12
N ALA A 9 -9.72 -1.58 -46.03
CA ALA A 9 -11.14 -1.79 -45.70
C ALA A 9 -11.37 -3.16 -45.07
N ALA A 10 -10.63 -4.18 -45.50
CA ALA A 10 -10.69 -5.56 -44.97
C ALA A 10 -9.93 -5.67 -43.61
N GLY A 11 -9.23 -4.64 -43.16
CA GLY A 11 -8.43 -4.68 -41.90
C GLY A 11 -7.07 -5.36 -42.06
N GLU A 12 -6.64 -5.64 -43.29
CA GLU A 12 -5.36 -6.27 -43.62
C GLU A 12 -4.25 -5.21 -43.68
N PHE A 13 -3.89 -4.65 -42.49
CA PHE A 13 -3.01 -3.46 -42.41
C PHE A 13 -1.62 -3.71 -43.01
N GLU A 14 -1.02 -4.88 -42.79
CA GLU A 14 0.30 -5.21 -43.33
C GLU A 14 0.27 -5.28 -44.86
N SER A 15 -0.75 -5.94 -45.42
CA SER A 15 -0.97 -6.02 -46.89
C SER A 15 -1.21 -4.64 -47.49
N ALA A 16 -2.08 -3.84 -46.86
CA ALA A 16 -2.36 -2.46 -47.27
C ALA A 16 -1.09 -1.58 -47.20
N ARG A 17 -0.32 -1.68 -46.15
CA ARG A 17 0.94 -0.95 -45.95
C ARG A 17 1.97 -1.27 -47.02
N ALA A 18 2.13 -2.56 -47.39
CA ALA A 18 3.03 -2.99 -48.45
C ALA A 18 2.59 -2.43 -49.81
N LEU A 19 1.30 -2.41 -50.09
CA LEU A 19 0.77 -1.84 -51.35
C LEU A 19 0.93 -0.33 -51.43
N PHE A 20 0.68 0.41 -50.35
CA PHE A 20 0.88 1.86 -50.34
C PHE A 20 2.36 2.26 -50.41
N LYS A 21 3.28 1.56 -49.70
CA LYS A 21 4.72 1.78 -49.79
C LYS A 21 5.25 1.52 -51.22
N LYS A 22 4.72 0.47 -51.91
CA LYS A 22 5.08 0.21 -53.32
C LYS A 22 4.59 1.33 -54.22
N ALA A 23 3.43 1.91 -53.95
CA ALA A 23 2.89 3.05 -54.68
C ALA A 23 3.67 4.33 -54.42
N GLU A 24 4.07 4.59 -53.19
CA GLU A 24 4.91 5.74 -52.79
C GLU A 24 6.27 5.79 -53.50
N ALA A 25 6.84 4.61 -53.79
CA ALA A 25 8.08 4.49 -54.57
C ALA A 25 7.92 4.78 -56.07
N SER A 26 6.72 5.04 -56.56
CA SER A 26 6.43 5.38 -57.98
C SER A 26 6.71 6.89 -58.23
N PRO A 27 7.20 7.27 -59.42
CA PRO A 27 7.47 8.69 -59.73
C PRO A 27 6.19 9.51 -60.03
N PHE A 28 5.02 8.94 -59.92
CA PHE A 28 3.72 9.60 -60.12
C PHE A 28 3.16 10.11 -58.80
N ASP A 29 2.14 10.98 -58.86
CA ASP A 29 1.48 11.57 -57.68
C ASP A 29 1.20 10.54 -56.57
N ASN A 30 1.82 10.75 -55.38
CA ASN A 30 1.86 9.83 -54.29
C ASN A 30 0.85 10.22 -53.14
N GLY A 31 0.05 11.28 -53.34
CA GLY A 31 -0.88 11.81 -52.31
C GLY A 31 -1.82 10.76 -51.73
N ASP A 32 -2.37 9.88 -52.59
CA ASP A 32 -3.23 8.78 -52.17
C ASP A 32 -2.50 7.71 -51.35
N ALA A 33 -1.19 7.46 -51.65
CA ALA A 33 -0.40 6.48 -50.90
C ALA A 33 -0.08 6.99 -49.49
N GLU A 34 0.33 8.26 -49.40
CA GLU A 34 0.57 8.92 -48.08
C GLU A 34 -0.69 8.97 -47.24
N GLU A 35 -1.87 9.27 -47.88
CA GLU A 35 -3.17 9.25 -47.17
C GLU A 35 -3.52 7.85 -46.70
N GLY A 36 -3.29 6.83 -47.51
CA GLY A 36 -3.49 5.43 -47.13
C GLY A 36 -2.62 5.02 -45.93
N LEU A 37 -1.34 5.40 -45.92
CA LEU A 37 -0.44 5.12 -44.82
C LEU A 37 -0.86 5.86 -43.51
N ARG A 38 -1.32 7.12 -43.63
CA ARG A 38 -1.87 7.87 -42.49
C ARG A 38 -3.11 7.21 -41.93
N GLN A 39 -4.01 6.72 -42.81
CA GLN A 39 -5.21 6.00 -42.37
C GLN A 39 -4.89 4.69 -41.65
N ILE A 40 -3.88 3.92 -42.13
CA ILE A 40 -3.39 2.72 -41.42
C ILE A 40 -2.91 3.11 -40.03
N ALA A 41 -1.99 4.07 -39.92
CA ALA A 41 -1.45 4.52 -38.64
C ALA A 41 -2.55 4.98 -37.65
N SER A 42 -3.54 5.72 -38.17
CA SER A 42 -4.70 6.16 -37.36
C SER A 42 -5.55 4.98 -36.86
N ARG A 43 -5.83 3.99 -37.73
CA ARG A 43 -6.60 2.81 -37.33
C ARG A 43 -5.87 1.93 -36.31
N GLU A 44 -4.55 1.72 -36.50
CA GLU A 44 -3.72 0.99 -35.55
C GLU A 44 -3.69 1.69 -34.18
N THR A 45 -3.52 3.01 -34.19
CA THR A 45 -3.57 3.81 -32.96
C THR A 45 -4.93 3.67 -32.27
N ASN A 46 -6.03 3.74 -33.02
CA ASN A 46 -7.37 3.58 -32.46
C ASN A 46 -7.57 2.17 -31.86
N GLN A 47 -7.07 1.11 -32.50
CA GLN A 47 -7.11 -0.24 -31.94
C GLN A 47 -6.33 -0.36 -30.64
N ILE A 48 -5.16 0.28 -30.53
CA ILE A 48 -4.38 0.33 -29.29
C ILE A 48 -5.16 1.08 -28.19
N VAL A 49 -5.73 2.25 -28.53
CA VAL A 49 -6.55 3.04 -27.61
C VAL A 49 -7.75 2.24 -27.09
N ASP A 50 -8.47 1.54 -27.96
CA ASP A 50 -9.63 0.75 -27.57
C ASP A 50 -9.25 -0.43 -26.67
N ARG A 51 -8.13 -1.11 -26.96
CA ARG A 51 -7.59 -2.17 -26.10
C ARG A 51 -7.20 -1.62 -24.73
N LEU A 52 -6.39 -0.56 -24.68
CA LEU A 52 -5.95 0.05 -23.43
C LEU A 52 -7.13 0.51 -22.58
N ARG A 53 -8.19 1.05 -23.20
CA ARG A 53 -9.41 1.43 -22.51
C ARG A 53 -10.09 0.22 -21.88
N GLN A 54 -10.30 -0.84 -22.64
CA GLN A 54 -10.91 -2.07 -22.14
C GLN A 54 -10.10 -2.71 -21.02
N ASP A 55 -8.78 -2.84 -21.20
CA ASP A 55 -7.90 -3.45 -20.20
C ASP A 55 -7.84 -2.59 -18.92
N SER A 56 -7.83 -1.26 -19.05
CA SER A 56 -7.87 -0.36 -17.89
C SER A 56 -9.20 -0.44 -17.12
N GLU A 57 -10.33 -0.55 -17.81
CA GLU A 57 -11.65 -0.74 -17.20
C GLU A 57 -11.70 -2.05 -16.40
N ILE A 58 -11.20 -3.15 -16.97
CA ILE A 58 -11.09 -4.45 -16.28
C ILE A 58 -10.21 -4.35 -15.04
N ALA A 59 -9.07 -3.65 -15.13
CA ALA A 59 -8.19 -3.46 -14.01
C ALA A 59 -8.83 -2.63 -12.88
N LEU A 60 -9.56 -1.55 -13.24
CA LEU A 60 -10.31 -0.72 -12.28
C LEU A 60 -11.46 -1.51 -11.62
N GLU A 61 -12.15 -2.35 -12.37
CA GLU A 61 -13.23 -3.18 -11.84
C GLU A 61 -12.73 -4.21 -10.84
N ASN A 62 -11.56 -4.79 -11.10
CA ASN A 62 -10.91 -5.76 -10.21
C ASN A 62 -10.15 -5.14 -9.04
N GLY A 63 -9.99 -3.81 -9.02
CA GLY A 63 -9.19 -3.11 -8.00
C GLY A 63 -7.69 -3.37 -8.15
N ALA A 64 -7.23 -3.70 -9.36
CA ALA A 64 -5.82 -3.85 -9.71
C ALA A 64 -5.21 -2.46 -10.00
N TRP A 65 -5.11 -1.62 -8.95
CA TRP A 65 -4.85 -0.19 -9.08
C TRP A 65 -3.54 0.13 -9.78
N GLN A 66 -2.44 -0.58 -9.47
CA GLN A 66 -1.16 -0.35 -10.14
C GLN A 66 -1.25 -0.66 -11.63
N THR A 67 -1.87 -1.79 -12.00
CA THR A 67 -2.09 -2.16 -13.42
C THR A 67 -2.96 -1.13 -14.13
N ALA A 68 -4.03 -0.66 -13.48
CA ALA A 68 -4.90 0.37 -14.02
C ALA A 68 -4.14 1.69 -14.27
N ILE A 69 -3.28 2.10 -13.32
CA ILE A 69 -2.44 3.29 -13.46
C ILE A 69 -1.51 3.19 -14.66
N ASP A 70 -0.84 2.05 -14.83
CA ASP A 70 0.12 1.86 -15.93
C ASP A 70 -0.61 1.92 -17.29
N LEU A 71 -1.74 1.22 -17.45
CA LEU A 71 -2.56 1.25 -18.66
C LEU A 71 -3.14 2.64 -18.93
N LEU A 72 -3.64 3.33 -17.90
CA LEU A 72 -4.20 4.68 -18.04
C LEU A 72 -3.13 5.72 -18.38
N ARG A 73 -1.89 5.55 -17.95
CA ARG A 73 -0.78 6.43 -18.35
C ARG A 73 -0.45 6.26 -19.83
N GLU A 74 -0.40 5.03 -20.32
CA GLU A 74 -0.23 4.77 -21.75
C GLU A 74 -1.39 5.35 -22.57
N LEU A 75 -2.62 5.13 -22.12
CA LEU A 75 -3.82 5.69 -22.74
C LEU A 75 -3.82 7.22 -22.74
N ALA A 76 -3.38 7.85 -21.65
CA ALA A 76 -3.28 9.30 -21.55
C ALA A 76 -2.24 9.89 -22.51
N ALA A 77 -1.14 9.17 -22.77
CA ALA A 77 -0.14 9.59 -23.76
C ALA A 77 -0.71 9.63 -25.18
N LEU A 78 -1.58 8.67 -25.52
CA LEU A 78 -2.26 8.61 -26.82
C LEU A 78 -3.49 9.55 -26.89
N THR A 79 -4.08 9.87 -25.73
CA THR A 79 -5.30 10.70 -25.62
C THR A 79 -5.13 11.89 -24.66
N PRO A 80 -4.17 12.82 -24.91
CA PRO A 80 -3.77 13.83 -23.92
C PRO A 80 -4.86 14.84 -23.53
N ARG A 81 -5.91 14.97 -24.37
CA ARG A 81 -7.05 15.86 -24.13
C ARG A 81 -8.22 15.18 -23.41
N SER A 82 -8.15 13.88 -23.14
CA SER A 82 -9.21 13.14 -22.48
C SER A 82 -9.30 13.48 -21.00
N VAL A 83 -10.34 14.23 -20.60
CA VAL A 83 -10.64 14.53 -19.20
C VAL A 83 -11.01 13.26 -18.43
N ALA A 84 -11.75 12.35 -19.07
CA ALA A 84 -12.17 11.08 -18.46
C ALA A 84 -10.99 10.20 -18.07
N VAL A 85 -10.00 10.04 -18.96
CA VAL A 85 -8.79 9.24 -18.68
C VAL A 85 -8.00 9.84 -17.52
N LYS A 86 -7.84 11.17 -17.48
CA LYS A 86 -7.17 11.85 -16.36
C LYS A 86 -7.90 11.65 -15.04
N ALA A 87 -9.23 11.73 -15.04
CA ALA A 87 -10.03 11.50 -13.84
C ALA A 87 -9.92 10.05 -13.34
N GLN A 88 -9.92 9.07 -14.25
CA GLN A 88 -9.72 7.66 -13.90
C GLN A 88 -8.31 7.41 -13.36
N LEU A 89 -7.29 8.02 -13.93
CA LEU A 89 -5.91 7.93 -13.45
C LEU A 89 -5.78 8.48 -12.02
N ASN A 90 -6.27 9.69 -11.77
CA ASN A 90 -6.23 10.29 -10.44
C ASN A 90 -6.97 9.41 -9.42
N MET A 91 -8.15 8.90 -9.78
CA MET A 91 -8.91 8.00 -8.91
C MET A 91 -8.14 6.71 -8.61
N ALA A 92 -7.47 6.10 -9.59
CA ALA A 92 -6.68 4.89 -9.39
C ALA A 92 -5.47 5.16 -8.48
N GLU A 93 -4.79 6.31 -8.65
CA GLU A 93 -3.68 6.74 -7.79
C GLU A 93 -4.12 6.97 -6.35
N GLU A 94 -5.27 7.62 -6.12
CA GLU A 94 -5.88 7.78 -4.79
C GLU A 94 -6.21 6.43 -4.15
N ARG A 95 -6.74 5.46 -4.92
CA ARG A 95 -7.04 4.11 -4.42
C ARG A 95 -5.80 3.33 -4.05
N LEU A 96 -4.75 3.40 -4.86
CA LEU A 96 -3.47 2.77 -4.55
C LEU A 96 -2.83 3.37 -3.29
N ALA A 97 -2.92 4.69 -3.10
CA ALA A 97 -2.43 5.35 -1.90
C ALA A 97 -3.18 4.88 -0.64
N LEU A 98 -4.51 4.76 -0.71
CA LEU A 98 -5.32 4.21 0.40
C LEU A 98 -4.96 2.74 0.69
N GLU A 99 -4.77 1.92 -0.33
CA GLU A 99 -4.36 0.52 -0.15
C GLU A 99 -2.98 0.41 0.50
N SER A 100 -2.03 1.24 0.07
CA SER A 100 -0.68 1.29 0.66
C SER A 100 -0.70 1.78 2.12
N GLU A 101 -1.53 2.77 2.43
CA GLU A 101 -1.71 3.25 3.81
C GLU A 101 -2.30 2.15 4.70
N GLY A 102 -3.34 1.46 4.24
CA GLY A 102 -3.94 0.33 4.96
C GLY A 102 -2.95 -0.80 5.23
N GLN A 103 -2.11 -1.11 4.25
CA GLN A 103 -1.05 -2.10 4.39
C GLN A 103 -0.02 -1.68 5.44
N GLY A 104 0.37 -0.41 5.47
CA GLY A 104 1.31 0.11 6.47
C GLY A 104 0.86 -0.12 7.92
N TYR A 105 -0.45 0.01 8.21
CA TYR A 105 -0.98 -0.31 9.54
C TYR A 105 -0.96 -1.82 9.85
N LEU A 106 -1.10 -2.68 8.84
CA LEU A 106 -1.04 -4.14 9.01
C LEU A 106 0.40 -4.63 9.18
N ASP A 107 1.36 -3.99 8.52
CA ASP A 107 2.79 -4.32 8.60
C ASP A 107 3.39 -3.90 9.96
N ASP A 108 2.91 -2.80 10.55
CA ASP A 108 3.34 -2.36 11.89
C ASP A 108 2.12 -2.10 12.81
N PRO A 109 1.44 -3.16 13.28
CA PRO A 109 0.26 -3.04 14.13
C PRO A 109 0.56 -2.41 15.50
N LEU A 110 1.82 -2.45 15.96
CA LEU A 110 2.24 -1.84 17.23
C LEU A 110 2.33 -0.31 17.14
N SER A 111 2.39 0.26 15.94
CA SER A 111 2.28 1.72 15.74
C SER A 111 0.95 2.29 16.24
N LEU A 112 -0.11 1.46 16.28
CA LEU A 112 -1.44 1.82 16.82
C LEU A 112 -1.43 2.06 18.34
N GLN A 113 -0.31 1.85 19.01
CA GLN A 113 -0.06 2.30 20.37
C GLN A 113 -0.18 3.83 20.51
N SER A 114 0.25 4.59 19.50
CA SER A 114 0.13 6.04 19.43
C SER A 114 -1.32 6.45 19.19
N ASP A 115 -1.82 7.45 19.94
CA ASP A 115 -3.16 7.98 19.73
C ASP A 115 -3.34 8.60 18.35
N GLU A 116 -2.28 9.23 17.82
CA GLU A 116 -2.29 9.80 16.48
C GLU A 116 -2.47 8.72 15.40
N GLN A 117 -1.67 7.65 15.44
CA GLN A 117 -1.76 6.56 14.48
C GLN A 117 -3.09 5.81 14.60
N LEU A 118 -3.58 5.61 15.83
CA LEU A 118 -4.87 5.00 16.09
C LEU A 118 -6.01 5.81 15.44
N GLN A 119 -5.99 7.15 15.57
CA GLN A 119 -7.01 8.00 14.95
C GLN A 119 -6.92 8.01 13.42
N ARG A 120 -5.71 8.04 12.87
CA ARG A 120 -5.50 7.92 11.41
C ARG A 120 -6.06 6.60 10.87
N ALA A 121 -5.74 5.48 11.52
CA ALA A 121 -6.25 4.17 11.13
C ALA A 121 -7.78 4.08 11.21
N ARG A 122 -8.41 4.68 12.24
CA ARG A 122 -9.87 4.78 12.34
C ARG A 122 -10.46 5.60 11.20
N THR A 123 -9.84 6.73 10.86
CA THR A 123 -10.27 7.57 9.74
C THR A 123 -10.16 6.82 8.42
N TRP A 124 -9.07 6.07 8.23
CA TRP A 124 -8.90 5.19 7.07
C TRP A 124 -10.05 4.18 6.96
N VAL A 125 -10.38 3.47 8.05
CA VAL A 125 -11.50 2.50 8.08
C VAL A 125 -12.80 3.17 7.68
N VAL A 126 -13.10 4.37 8.20
CA VAL A 126 -14.31 5.13 7.84
C VAL A 126 -14.31 5.51 6.36
N ASN A 127 -13.19 5.99 5.83
CA ASN A 127 -13.08 6.40 4.44
C ASN A 127 -13.24 5.20 3.50
N VAL A 128 -12.55 4.09 3.76
CA VAL A 128 -12.63 2.90 2.92
C VAL A 128 -14.01 2.23 2.99
N SER A 129 -14.66 2.21 4.17
CA SER A 129 -16.01 1.66 4.30
C SER A 129 -17.08 2.43 3.51
N ARG A 130 -16.84 3.70 3.17
CA ARG A 130 -17.71 4.50 2.30
C ARG A 130 -17.56 4.16 0.81
N LEU A 131 -16.46 3.48 0.44
CA LEU A 131 -16.28 2.93 -0.89
C LEU A 131 -17.15 1.67 -1.01
N SER A 132 -18.19 1.72 -1.76
CA SER A 132 -19.15 0.61 -1.85
C SER A 132 -19.17 0.00 -3.24
N PRO A 133 -18.67 -1.22 -3.40
CA PRO A 133 -17.83 -1.99 -2.49
C PRO A 133 -16.35 -1.54 -2.53
N PRO A 134 -15.58 -1.69 -1.44
CA PRO A 134 -14.13 -1.53 -1.53
C PRO A 134 -13.56 -2.65 -2.39
N LYS A 135 -12.68 -2.27 -3.36
CA LYS A 135 -12.10 -3.18 -4.34
C LYS A 135 -10.64 -3.48 -4.00
N GLY A 136 -10.06 -4.49 -4.65
CA GLY A 136 -8.68 -4.90 -4.46
C GLY A 136 -8.42 -5.43 -3.04
N GLN A 137 -7.24 -5.14 -2.51
CA GLN A 137 -6.85 -5.58 -1.17
C GLN A 137 -7.56 -4.80 -0.05
N MET A 138 -8.12 -3.62 -0.33
CA MET A 138 -8.79 -2.79 0.68
C MET A 138 -9.92 -3.51 1.41
N SER A 139 -10.62 -4.46 0.78
CA SER A 139 -11.69 -5.23 1.43
C SER A 139 -11.16 -6.15 2.53
N THR A 140 -10.05 -6.83 2.30
CA THR A 140 -9.37 -7.68 3.29
C THR A 140 -8.67 -6.87 4.37
N GLN A 141 -8.03 -5.76 3.97
CA GLN A 141 -7.41 -4.81 4.90
C GLN A 141 -8.43 -4.17 5.84
N LEU A 142 -9.62 -3.82 5.35
CA LEU A 142 -10.70 -3.26 6.16
C LEU A 142 -11.11 -4.21 7.30
N ILE A 143 -11.26 -5.50 7.01
CA ILE A 143 -11.60 -6.52 8.00
C ILE A 143 -10.46 -6.71 9.00
N ALA A 144 -9.23 -6.86 8.50
CA ALA A 144 -8.04 -7.09 9.34
C ALA A 144 -7.77 -5.90 10.26
N LEU A 145 -7.81 -4.67 9.72
CA LEU A 145 -7.58 -3.45 10.49
C LEU A 145 -8.71 -3.19 11.49
N GLY A 146 -9.96 -3.47 11.13
CA GLY A 146 -11.10 -3.41 12.06
C GLY A 146 -10.88 -4.28 13.29
N ARG A 147 -10.35 -5.51 13.10
CA ARG A 147 -9.98 -6.42 14.20
C ARG A 147 -8.82 -5.84 15.04
N LEU A 148 -7.76 -5.36 14.41
CA LEU A 148 -6.63 -4.75 15.13
C LEU A 148 -7.06 -3.54 15.96
N LEU A 149 -7.92 -2.67 15.42
CA LEU A 149 -8.45 -1.51 16.13
C LEU A 149 -9.29 -1.88 17.35
N SER A 150 -10.02 -3.00 17.28
CA SER A 150 -10.79 -3.50 18.44
C SER A 150 -9.89 -4.00 19.57
N LEU A 151 -8.70 -4.50 19.25
CA LEU A 151 -7.72 -5.02 20.19
C LEU A 151 -6.72 -3.98 20.68
N ALA A 152 -6.53 -2.87 19.95
CA ALA A 152 -5.50 -1.88 20.22
C ALA A 152 -5.54 -1.24 21.62
N ARG A 153 -6.65 -1.33 22.32
CA ARG A 153 -6.84 -0.85 23.71
C ARG A 153 -7.14 -1.96 24.71
N SER A 154 -7.10 -3.22 24.27
CA SER A 154 -7.21 -4.38 25.18
C SER A 154 -6.01 -4.42 26.11
N ARG A 155 -6.20 -4.88 27.34
CA ARG A 155 -5.15 -4.97 28.34
C ARG A 155 -4.76 -6.44 28.54
N TYR A 156 -3.45 -6.67 28.55
CA TYR A 156 -2.88 -8.01 28.69
C TYR A 156 -1.97 -8.09 29.91
N ASP A 157 -1.95 -9.27 30.53
CA ASP A 157 -1.11 -9.52 31.70
C ASP A 157 0.36 -9.67 31.31
N VAL A 158 1.22 -8.79 31.86
CA VAL A 158 2.67 -8.88 31.78
C VAL A 158 3.22 -9.07 33.17
N THR A 159 3.98 -10.13 33.38
CA THR A 159 4.64 -10.39 34.66
C THR A 159 6.08 -9.92 34.59
N LEU A 160 6.46 -9.03 35.50
CA LEU A 160 7.85 -8.64 35.73
C LEU A 160 8.38 -9.32 36.99
N THR A 161 9.60 -9.87 36.90
CA THR A 161 10.34 -10.43 38.03
C THR A 161 11.68 -9.72 38.20
N SER A 162 12.15 -9.61 39.45
CA SER A 162 13.43 -9.02 39.79
C SER A 162 13.97 -9.64 41.10
N ASP A 163 15.05 -9.10 41.65
CA ASP A 163 15.73 -9.55 42.85
C ASP A 163 15.34 -8.81 44.15
N GLY A 164 14.33 -7.94 44.10
CA GLY A 164 13.91 -7.10 45.22
C GLY A 164 14.86 -5.94 45.55
N MET A 165 16.06 -5.88 44.96
CA MET A 165 17.09 -4.87 45.20
C MET A 165 17.29 -3.92 44.01
N THR A 166 16.95 -4.37 42.81
CA THR A 166 17.00 -3.60 41.57
C THR A 166 15.79 -2.66 41.49
N THR A 167 16.02 -1.36 41.38
CA THR A 167 14.95 -0.38 41.10
C THR A 167 14.55 -0.46 39.63
N VAL A 168 13.31 -0.81 39.39
CA VAL A 168 12.76 -1.05 38.08
C VAL A 168 11.93 0.13 37.58
N LYS A 169 12.12 0.52 36.33
CA LYS A 169 11.26 1.49 35.62
C LYS A 169 10.76 0.89 34.32
N LEU A 170 9.48 1.11 34.06
CA LEU A 170 8.87 0.79 32.78
C LEU A 170 8.75 2.08 31.96
N LEU A 171 9.26 2.02 30.72
CA LEU A 171 9.22 3.11 29.77
C LEU A 171 8.33 2.73 28.60
N ARG A 172 7.49 3.64 28.22
CA ARG A 172 6.68 3.58 26.99
C ARG A 172 6.89 4.88 26.24
N ALA A 173 6.70 4.92 24.93
CA ALA A 173 6.76 6.19 24.19
C ALA A 173 5.82 7.23 24.83
N GLY A 174 6.39 8.24 25.48
CA GLY A 174 5.66 9.35 26.13
C GLY A 174 5.24 9.12 27.58
N ASP A 175 5.54 7.95 28.20
CA ASP A 175 5.17 7.68 29.60
C ASP A 175 6.29 6.92 30.35
N ASN A 176 6.60 7.35 31.56
CA ASN A 176 7.66 6.79 32.40
C ASN A 176 7.08 6.34 33.74
N GLY A 177 6.79 5.06 33.88
CA GLY A 177 6.31 4.45 35.12
C GLY A 177 7.46 3.98 36.02
N ALA A 178 7.67 4.57 37.18
CA ALA A 178 8.55 4.03 38.23
C ALA A 178 7.82 2.90 38.96
N LEU A 179 8.37 1.66 38.90
CA LEU A 179 7.81 0.50 39.62
C LEU A 179 8.47 0.25 40.97
N GLY A 180 9.65 0.89 41.23
CA GLY A 180 10.43 0.68 42.44
C GLY A 180 11.17 -0.65 42.48
N SER A 181 11.62 -1.05 43.67
CA SER A 181 12.22 -2.38 43.90
C SER A 181 11.09 -3.42 44.06
N LEU A 182 11.19 -4.51 43.32
CA LEU A 182 10.16 -5.57 43.32
C LEU A 182 10.82 -6.95 43.15
N GLU A 183 10.18 -7.99 43.66
CA GLU A 183 10.51 -9.39 43.35
C GLU A 183 9.63 -9.91 42.21
N ARG A 184 8.34 -9.58 42.27
CA ARG A 184 7.38 -9.94 41.22
C ARG A 184 6.23 -8.96 41.20
N THR A 185 5.84 -8.52 40.01
CA THR A 185 4.62 -7.71 39.82
C THR A 185 3.89 -8.12 38.55
N ARG A 186 2.58 -7.89 38.53
CA ARG A 186 1.74 -8.12 37.34
C ARG A 186 1.21 -6.77 36.87
N LEU A 187 1.42 -6.47 35.62
CA LEU A 187 1.00 -5.25 34.97
C LEU A 187 -0.05 -5.55 33.90
N GLN A 188 -0.99 -4.63 33.72
CA GLN A 188 -1.99 -4.65 32.68
C GLN A 188 -1.59 -3.66 31.59
N LEU A 189 -0.94 -4.15 30.51
CA LEU A 189 -0.41 -3.34 29.43
C LEU A 189 -1.25 -3.50 28.16
N ILE A 190 -1.38 -2.42 27.40
CA ILE A 190 -1.99 -2.48 26.04
C ILE A 190 -0.95 -2.95 25.02
N PRO A 191 -1.36 -3.41 23.83
CA PRO A 191 -0.43 -3.73 22.74
C PRO A 191 0.54 -2.58 22.47
N GLY A 192 1.82 -2.92 22.27
CA GLY A 192 2.84 -1.91 22.01
C GLY A 192 4.25 -2.34 22.36
N ARG A 193 5.19 -1.43 22.10
CA ARG A 193 6.62 -1.58 22.42
C ARG A 193 6.93 -0.92 23.76
N TYR A 194 7.66 -1.63 24.59
CA TYR A 194 8.02 -1.20 25.94
C TYR A 194 9.51 -1.45 26.20
N THR A 195 10.08 -0.61 27.06
CA THR A 195 11.43 -0.79 27.60
C THR A 195 11.32 -0.89 29.11
N VAL A 196 11.93 -1.88 29.72
CA VAL A 196 12.14 -1.94 31.16
C VAL A 196 13.61 -1.70 31.46
N THR A 197 13.88 -0.88 32.48
CA THR A 197 15.25 -0.59 32.96
C THR A 197 15.36 -0.93 34.41
N GLY A 198 16.51 -1.51 34.80
CA GLY A 198 16.87 -1.80 36.19
C GLY A 198 18.10 -1.03 36.61
N ARG A 199 18.07 -0.46 37.83
CA ARG A 199 19.19 0.25 38.47
C ARG A 199 19.44 -0.26 39.88
N ARG A 200 20.71 -0.47 40.21
CA ARG A 200 21.16 -0.84 41.55
C ARG A 200 22.51 -0.20 41.84
N ALA A 201 22.67 0.41 43.03
CA ALA A 201 23.92 1.06 43.44
C ALA A 201 25.09 0.06 43.42
N GLY A 202 26.19 0.43 42.72
CA GLY A 202 27.39 -0.40 42.58
C GLY A 202 27.26 -1.51 41.48
N PHE A 203 26.22 -1.49 40.69
CA PHE A 203 26.00 -2.44 39.58
C PHE A 203 25.76 -1.70 38.26
N ILE A 204 26.03 -2.38 37.15
CA ILE A 204 25.76 -1.88 35.83
C ILE A 204 24.23 -1.86 35.59
N ASP A 205 23.73 -0.75 35.06
CA ASP A 205 22.31 -0.60 34.68
C ASP A 205 21.94 -1.63 33.59
N VAL A 206 20.76 -2.22 33.69
CA VAL A 206 20.23 -3.14 32.71
C VAL A 206 19.04 -2.56 31.98
N ARG A 207 18.88 -2.96 30.71
CA ARG A 207 17.78 -2.55 29.85
C ARG A 207 17.30 -3.76 29.04
N THR A 208 15.97 -3.93 28.99
CA THR A 208 15.31 -4.95 28.19
C THR A 208 14.16 -4.34 27.42
N ASP A 209 14.16 -4.48 26.10
CA ASP A 209 13.05 -4.08 25.24
C ASP A 209 12.15 -5.30 25.00
N PHE A 210 10.84 -5.09 25.05
CA PHE A 210 9.86 -6.15 24.79
C PHE A 210 8.60 -5.61 24.11
N GLU A 211 7.83 -6.50 23.52
CA GLU A 211 6.59 -6.17 22.83
C GLU A 211 5.39 -6.89 23.48
N VAL A 212 4.27 -6.18 23.55
CA VAL A 212 2.96 -6.76 23.86
C VAL A 212 2.21 -6.86 22.54
N PRO A 213 1.99 -8.07 22.01
CA PRO A 213 1.34 -8.24 20.71
C PRO A 213 -0.16 -7.89 20.78
N PRO A 214 -0.80 -7.52 19.63
CA PRO A 214 -2.21 -7.15 19.58
C PRO A 214 -3.19 -8.26 20.01
N ASP A 215 -2.83 -9.50 19.80
CA ASP A 215 -3.60 -10.70 20.17
C ASP A 215 -3.29 -11.20 21.58
N GLY A 216 -2.42 -10.51 22.31
CA GLY A 216 -2.05 -10.84 23.66
C GLY A 216 -1.03 -11.98 23.78
N GLY A 217 -0.98 -12.59 24.95
CA GLY A 217 -0.07 -13.67 25.28
C GLY A 217 0.41 -13.57 26.74
N SER A 218 1.02 -14.63 27.24
CA SER A 218 1.67 -14.60 28.55
C SER A 218 3.10 -14.09 28.38
N ILE A 219 3.37 -12.90 28.93
CA ILE A 219 4.69 -12.24 28.82
C ILE A 219 5.31 -12.26 30.22
N LEU A 220 6.53 -12.83 30.30
CA LEU A 220 7.36 -12.85 31.50
C LEU A 220 8.67 -12.16 31.19
N ILE A 221 8.99 -11.11 31.95
CA ILE A 221 10.22 -10.35 31.83
C ILE A 221 10.97 -10.45 33.15
N ASP A 222 12.24 -10.85 33.11
CA ASP A 222 13.13 -10.80 34.25
C ASP A 222 14.14 -9.67 34.08
N ILE A 223 14.32 -8.83 35.11
CA ILE A 223 15.19 -7.66 35.07
C ILE A 223 15.97 -7.54 36.37
N ARG A 224 17.29 -7.78 36.32
CA ARG A 224 18.20 -7.77 37.49
C ARG A 224 19.53 -7.12 37.15
N CYS A 225 20.09 -6.36 38.07
CA CYS A 225 21.45 -5.87 37.97
C CYS A 225 22.40 -6.88 38.62
N GLU A 226 23.09 -7.70 37.85
CA GLU A 226 23.97 -8.78 38.34
C GLU A 226 25.46 -8.40 38.25
N GLU A 227 25.82 -7.57 37.28
CA GLU A 227 27.21 -7.18 37.02
C GLU A 227 27.60 -5.95 37.84
N ARG A 228 28.69 -6.07 38.64
CA ARG A 228 29.22 -4.96 39.45
C ARG A 228 30.01 -3.98 38.59
N ILE A 229 29.93 -2.71 38.93
CA ILE A 229 30.82 -1.68 38.38
C ILE A 229 32.23 -1.95 38.91
N PRO A 230 33.28 -1.99 38.01
CA PRO A 230 34.66 -2.21 38.37
C PRO A 230 35.19 -1.18 39.39
#